data_bafe2093dc41c5d329e8635eedc14a30
#
_entry.id   bafe2093dc41c5d329e8635eedc14a30
#
_cell.length_a   1.000
_cell.length_b   1.000
_cell.length_c   1.000
_cell.angle_alpha   90.00
_cell.angle_beta   90.00
_cell.angle_gamma   90.00
#
_symmetry.space_group_name_H-M   'P 1'
#
loop_
_entity.id
_entity.type
_entity.pdbx_description
1 polymer ?
#
loop_
_entity_poly.entity_id
_entity_poly.type
_entity_poly.pdbx_seq_one_letter_code
_entity_poly.pdbx_strand_id
1 'polypeptide(L)'
;MGSTETSVNLDNASKRRVKRETEALIQMGSAFQLTEADYLEVAKVMWASLDTPISLSCALLLKYQEYEQLVTRTVRPQDYCDVPLVSSWCSPLQFRDDYLAVSVLAKWPNFEHADLDPVGACEGADLAAEIHCRKTNERLARVRFSPRGDEAAYLHLMFRMQADISRVLGAFHPTEWLEACRFGPGKASAQTGTIDYEKLLSQPSVTADFAALGAALLAESTPWLEAVSGVAPDVFSHECGEEEMVYRFDMTLEPGDRNRMVPKNAKTMRGIRPQPGLNVFAQLGIGEMIRHRLRLNGLDLDNQTPNQHLAQKGSLRGSTLVTVDLKGASGHIARRLPPFLLETANPGWLHAMQLTRTTRMLPHGASDEAAKSDAAWVPMESFSAMGNGYTFELETLIFWAAVRACRQKVQDDAPYRVYGDDIICGCKTADLLLPFLDFLGFPLNLKKTFLEGPFRESCGADWWDGTNVRPIFFSVTAEEIHEDNENGTSILRWLQTCNAIRRLARAR
;
A
#
# COMPACT_ATOMS: atom_id res chain seq x y z
N MET A 1 -4.23 -32.14 15.41
CA MET A 1 -4.61 -32.88 14.20
C MET A 1 -4.06 -32.09 13.04
N GLY A 2 -3.18 -32.70 12.26
CA GLY A 2 -2.21 -32.05 11.42
C GLY A 2 -2.78 -31.24 10.26
N SER A 3 -2.22 -30.07 10.09
CA SER A 3 -2.27 -29.27 8.87
C SER A 3 -1.32 -29.92 7.85
N THR A 4 -1.86 -30.55 6.83
CA THR A 4 -1.11 -30.98 5.66
C THR A 4 -0.75 -29.75 4.83
N GLU A 5 0.45 -29.22 5.01
CA GLU A 5 1.11 -28.42 4.01
C GLU A 5 1.32 -29.29 2.76
N THR A 6 0.52 -29.07 1.73
CA THR A 6 0.81 -29.57 0.40
C THR A 6 1.89 -28.69 -0.24
N SER A 7 3.13 -28.83 0.22
CA SER A 7 4.28 -28.45 -0.60
C SER A 7 4.27 -29.36 -1.82
N VAL A 8 3.96 -28.81 -2.99
CA VAL A 8 4.12 -29.50 -4.27
C VAL A 8 5.60 -29.73 -4.47
N ASN A 9 6.08 -30.88 -4.01
CA ASN A 9 7.45 -31.33 -4.25
C ASN A 9 7.53 -31.77 -5.72
N LEU A 10 7.83 -30.79 -6.60
CA LEU A 10 8.15 -31.08 -8.00
C LEU A 10 9.34 -32.03 -8.03
N ASP A 11 9.23 -33.12 -8.77
CA ASP A 11 10.32 -34.03 -9.00
C ASP A 11 11.47 -33.32 -9.76
N ASN A 12 12.66 -33.89 -9.76
CA ASN A 12 13.84 -33.31 -10.40
C ASN A 12 13.65 -33.12 -11.93
N ALA A 13 12.78 -33.91 -12.56
CA ALA A 13 12.45 -33.76 -13.97
C ALA A 13 11.58 -32.54 -14.23
N SER A 14 10.56 -32.32 -13.38
CA SER A 14 9.70 -31.14 -13.43
C SER A 14 10.48 -29.84 -13.12
N LYS A 15 11.38 -29.86 -12.14
CA LYS A 15 12.27 -28.72 -11.84
C LYS A 15 13.19 -28.40 -13.03
N ARG A 16 13.76 -29.40 -13.68
CA ARG A 16 14.60 -29.23 -14.89
C ARG A 16 13.79 -28.73 -16.09
N ARG A 17 12.55 -29.17 -16.21
CA ARG A 17 11.64 -28.71 -17.27
C ARG A 17 11.25 -27.25 -17.06
N VAL A 18 10.83 -26.85 -15.86
CA VAL A 18 10.53 -25.45 -15.51
C VAL A 18 11.74 -24.56 -15.74
N LYS A 19 12.95 -24.99 -15.31
CA LYS A 19 14.19 -24.24 -15.54
C LYS A 19 14.48 -24.06 -17.04
N ARG A 20 14.34 -25.11 -17.86
CA ARG A 20 14.53 -25.02 -19.32
C ARG A 20 13.48 -24.13 -19.99
N GLU A 21 12.23 -24.22 -19.58
CA GLU A 21 11.16 -23.37 -20.10
C GLU A 21 11.37 -21.90 -19.70
N THR A 22 11.87 -21.65 -18.49
CA THR A 22 12.25 -20.31 -18.04
C THR A 22 13.46 -19.77 -18.79
N GLU A 23 14.50 -20.57 -18.98
CA GLU A 23 15.69 -20.19 -19.78
C GLU A 23 15.32 -19.93 -21.25
N ALA A 24 14.41 -20.73 -21.83
CA ALA A 24 13.90 -20.51 -23.18
C ALA A 24 13.05 -19.22 -23.28
N LEU A 25 12.25 -18.90 -22.26
CA LEU A 25 11.50 -17.65 -22.19
C LEU A 25 12.41 -16.44 -22.01
N ILE A 26 13.48 -16.57 -21.22
CA ILE A 26 14.51 -15.53 -21.07
C ILE A 26 15.26 -15.32 -22.40
N GLN A 27 15.64 -16.41 -23.11
CA GLN A 27 16.24 -16.29 -24.43
C GLN A 27 15.28 -15.70 -25.48
N MET A 28 14.00 -16.02 -25.43
CA MET A 28 12.99 -15.37 -26.29
C MET A 28 12.82 -13.89 -25.92
N GLY A 29 12.88 -13.53 -24.65
CA GLY A 29 12.85 -12.15 -24.18
C GLY A 29 14.06 -11.33 -24.65
N SER A 30 15.25 -11.95 -24.67
CA SER A 30 16.48 -11.30 -25.18
C SER A 30 16.52 -11.18 -26.71
N ALA A 31 15.74 -12.00 -27.43
CA ALA A 31 15.64 -11.94 -28.90
C ALA A 31 14.59 -10.90 -29.38
N PHE A 32 13.62 -10.53 -28.51
CA PHE A 32 12.66 -9.47 -28.75
C PHE A 32 13.09 -8.23 -27.96
N GLN A 33 13.84 -7.34 -28.59
CA GLN A 33 14.05 -5.98 -28.06
C GLN A 33 12.74 -5.21 -28.17
N LEU A 34 11.85 -5.39 -27.19
CA LEU A 34 10.68 -4.52 -27.04
C LEU A 34 11.17 -3.10 -26.78
N THR A 35 10.76 -2.20 -27.64
CA THR A 35 11.06 -0.77 -27.53
C THR A 35 9.81 -0.03 -27.03
N GLU A 36 10.00 1.19 -26.55
CA GLU A 36 8.89 2.08 -26.22
C GLU A 36 7.94 2.28 -27.42
N ALA A 37 8.49 2.37 -28.63
CA ALA A 37 7.70 2.51 -29.86
C ALA A 37 6.75 1.32 -30.08
N ASP A 38 7.15 0.10 -29.70
CA ASP A 38 6.29 -1.09 -29.83
C ASP A 38 5.08 -1.02 -28.92
N TYR A 39 5.23 -0.51 -27.67
CA TYR A 39 4.10 -0.30 -26.76
C TYR A 39 3.13 0.74 -27.28
N LEU A 40 3.63 1.86 -27.82
CA LEU A 40 2.80 2.91 -28.42
C LEU A 40 2.06 2.39 -29.65
N GLU A 41 2.70 1.54 -30.47
CA GLU A 41 2.06 0.90 -31.62
C GLU A 41 0.93 -0.06 -31.19
N VAL A 42 1.14 -0.86 -30.15
CA VAL A 42 0.09 -1.72 -29.59
C VAL A 42 -1.07 -0.87 -29.05
N ALA A 43 -0.81 0.26 -28.39
CA ALA A 43 -1.85 1.17 -27.94
C ALA A 43 -2.67 1.75 -29.10
N LYS A 44 -2.01 2.17 -30.20
CA LYS A 44 -2.69 2.66 -31.41
C LYS A 44 -3.61 1.59 -32.05
N VAL A 45 -3.10 0.37 -32.17
CA VAL A 45 -3.90 -0.77 -32.70
C VAL A 45 -5.09 -1.05 -31.78
N MET A 46 -4.91 -0.99 -30.47
CA MET A 46 -6.02 -1.15 -29.52
C MET A 46 -7.05 -0.04 -29.71
N TRP A 47 -6.66 1.23 -29.75
CA TRP A 47 -7.58 2.34 -29.94
C TRP A 47 -8.33 2.27 -31.27
N ALA A 48 -7.65 1.88 -32.35
CA ALA A 48 -8.31 1.66 -33.65
C ALA A 48 -9.34 0.51 -33.58
N SER A 49 -9.07 -0.56 -32.81
CA SER A 49 -9.98 -1.68 -32.64
C SER A 49 -11.17 -1.37 -31.72
N LEU A 50 -11.01 -0.43 -30.77
CA LEU A 50 -12.09 0.03 -29.89
C LEU A 50 -13.12 0.87 -30.66
N ASP A 51 -12.69 1.63 -31.63
CA ASP A 51 -13.52 2.42 -32.57
C ASP A 51 -14.56 3.30 -31.86
N THR A 52 -14.14 3.98 -30.78
CA THR A 52 -14.99 4.93 -30.04
C THR A 52 -14.47 6.37 -30.20
N PRO A 53 -15.31 7.41 -30.02
CA PRO A 53 -14.84 8.81 -30.03
C PRO A 53 -13.72 9.07 -29.01
N ILE A 54 -13.76 8.38 -27.86
CA ILE A 54 -12.74 8.50 -26.82
C ILE A 54 -11.43 7.85 -27.27
N SER A 55 -11.47 6.64 -27.84
CA SER A 55 -10.28 5.96 -28.34
C SER A 55 -9.62 6.71 -29.50
N LEU A 56 -10.41 7.26 -30.43
CA LEU A 56 -9.91 8.13 -31.49
C LEU A 56 -9.24 9.39 -30.93
N SER A 57 -9.84 10.02 -29.93
CA SER A 57 -9.25 11.17 -29.26
C SER A 57 -7.91 10.82 -28.58
N CYS A 58 -7.78 9.65 -27.93
CA CYS A 58 -6.51 9.20 -27.38
C CYS A 58 -5.43 9.00 -28.47
N ALA A 59 -5.81 8.43 -29.62
CA ALA A 59 -4.90 8.26 -30.75
C ALA A 59 -4.43 9.59 -31.32
N LEU A 60 -5.32 10.60 -31.39
CA LEU A 60 -4.97 11.95 -31.83
C LEU A 60 -4.05 12.66 -30.83
N LEU A 61 -4.33 12.57 -29.52
CA LEU A 61 -3.45 13.14 -28.50
C LEU A 61 -2.04 12.54 -28.57
N LEU A 62 -1.92 11.24 -28.78
CA LEU A 62 -0.61 10.61 -29.00
C LEU A 62 0.07 11.11 -30.27
N LYS A 63 -0.69 11.21 -31.39
CA LYS A 63 -0.16 11.69 -32.68
C LYS A 63 0.40 13.10 -32.60
N TYR A 64 -0.25 13.98 -31.84
CA TYR A 64 0.14 15.38 -31.68
C TYR A 64 1.04 15.61 -30.45
N GLN A 65 1.50 14.54 -29.78
CA GLN A 65 2.38 14.59 -28.62
C GLN A 65 1.80 15.36 -27.41
N GLU A 66 0.49 15.42 -27.31
CA GLU A 66 -0.24 16.01 -26.17
C GLU A 66 -0.27 15.03 -24.99
N TYR A 67 0.90 14.67 -24.47
CA TYR A 67 1.08 13.57 -23.51
C TYR A 67 0.44 13.88 -22.17
N GLU A 68 0.51 15.11 -21.67
CA GLU A 68 -0.17 15.49 -20.42
C GLU A 68 -1.68 15.23 -20.52
N GLN A 69 -2.31 15.72 -21.60
CA GLN A 69 -3.74 15.50 -21.83
C GLN A 69 -4.07 14.02 -21.97
N LEU A 70 -3.21 13.25 -22.67
CA LEU A 70 -3.40 11.81 -22.86
C LEU A 70 -3.40 11.06 -21.53
N VAL A 71 -2.39 11.28 -20.68
CA VAL A 71 -2.26 10.54 -19.42
C VAL A 71 -3.18 11.04 -18.30
N THR A 72 -3.65 12.29 -18.40
CA THR A 72 -4.60 12.88 -17.45
C THR A 72 -6.06 12.62 -17.80
N ARG A 73 -6.33 12.19 -19.05
CA ARG A 73 -7.68 11.92 -19.52
C ARG A 73 -8.35 10.81 -18.71
N THR A 74 -9.59 11.03 -18.33
CA THR A 74 -10.39 10.06 -17.59
C THR A 74 -11.80 10.05 -18.13
N VAL A 75 -12.48 8.92 -18.01
CA VAL A 75 -13.94 8.80 -18.18
C VAL A 75 -14.58 8.71 -16.82
N ARG A 76 -15.66 9.44 -16.60
CA ARG A 76 -16.39 9.42 -15.34
C ARG A 76 -17.59 8.49 -15.50
N PRO A 77 -17.80 7.54 -14.60
CA PRO A 77 -18.96 6.64 -14.66
C PRO A 77 -20.30 7.39 -14.74
N GLN A 78 -20.41 8.55 -14.09
CA GLN A 78 -21.60 9.40 -14.10
C GLN A 78 -21.99 9.85 -15.50
N ASP A 79 -21.02 10.14 -16.37
CA ASP A 79 -21.28 10.60 -17.75
C ASP A 79 -22.02 9.55 -18.59
N TYR A 80 -22.02 8.30 -18.15
CA TYR A 80 -22.73 7.16 -18.78
C TYR A 80 -24.07 6.82 -18.11
N CYS A 81 -24.39 7.43 -16.97
CA CYS A 81 -25.63 7.21 -16.22
C CYS A 81 -26.73 8.20 -16.61
N ASP A 82 -26.34 9.44 -16.98
CA ASP A 82 -27.26 10.56 -17.21
C ASP A 82 -27.86 10.60 -18.62
N VAL A 83 -27.53 9.60 -19.46
CA VAL A 83 -28.13 9.49 -20.80
C VAL A 83 -29.57 9.04 -20.67
N PRO A 84 -30.57 9.79 -21.21
CA PRO A 84 -31.97 9.44 -21.11
C PRO A 84 -32.25 8.00 -21.55
N LEU A 85 -33.19 7.33 -20.89
CA LEU A 85 -33.61 5.94 -21.08
C LEU A 85 -33.96 5.49 -22.55
N VAL A 86 -33.91 6.44 -23.49
CA VAL A 86 -34.18 6.17 -24.93
C VAL A 86 -32.98 5.50 -25.60
N SER A 87 -31.80 5.54 -25.01
CA SER A 87 -30.63 4.90 -25.58
C SER A 87 -30.24 3.65 -24.80
N SER A 88 -30.63 2.52 -25.35
CA SER A 88 -30.01 1.20 -25.12
C SER A 88 -28.47 1.19 -25.33
N TRP A 89 -27.84 2.35 -25.43
CA TRP A 89 -26.48 2.59 -25.87
C TRP A 89 -25.44 2.65 -24.74
N CYS A 90 -25.81 2.89 -23.51
CA CYS A 90 -24.91 2.82 -22.36
C CYS A 90 -24.87 1.37 -21.81
N SER A 91 -24.33 0.48 -22.59
CA SER A 91 -24.04 -0.87 -22.13
C SER A 91 -22.77 -0.87 -21.26
N PRO A 92 -22.61 -1.83 -20.34
CA PRO A 92 -21.35 -2.05 -19.63
C PRO A 92 -20.14 -2.13 -20.58
N LEU A 93 -20.36 -2.57 -21.83
CA LEU A 93 -19.31 -2.70 -22.86
C LEU A 93 -18.81 -1.33 -23.37
N GLN A 94 -19.72 -0.37 -23.58
CA GLN A 94 -19.32 0.97 -24.04
C GLN A 94 -18.48 1.68 -22.97
N PHE A 95 -18.93 1.69 -21.71
CA PHE A 95 -18.10 2.23 -20.62
C PHE A 95 -16.76 1.51 -20.53
N ARG A 96 -16.75 0.17 -20.61
CA ARG A 96 -15.51 -0.63 -20.57
C ARG A 96 -14.54 -0.22 -21.68
N ASP A 97 -15.03 -0.03 -22.90
CA ASP A 97 -14.19 0.27 -24.04
C ASP A 97 -13.60 1.69 -23.95
N ASP A 98 -14.37 2.68 -23.54
CA ASP A 98 -13.89 4.03 -23.28
C ASP A 98 -12.96 4.10 -22.07
N TYR A 99 -13.26 3.36 -21.00
CA TYR A 99 -12.42 3.25 -19.82
C TYR A 99 -11.08 2.57 -20.14
N LEU A 100 -11.10 1.53 -20.97
CA LEU A 100 -9.88 0.91 -21.49
C LEU A 100 -9.07 1.90 -22.33
N ALA A 101 -9.71 2.66 -23.20
CA ALA A 101 -9.03 3.63 -24.08
C ALA A 101 -8.21 4.65 -23.28
N VAL A 102 -8.77 5.23 -22.22
CA VAL A 102 -8.06 6.20 -21.38
C VAL A 102 -7.07 5.57 -20.39
N SER A 103 -7.17 4.26 -20.16
CA SER A 103 -6.40 3.58 -19.10
C SER A 103 -5.14 2.90 -19.61
N VAL A 104 -5.08 2.53 -20.88
CA VAL A 104 -4.01 1.66 -21.41
C VAL A 104 -2.61 2.19 -21.13
N LEU A 105 -2.39 3.50 -21.27
CA LEU A 105 -1.11 4.17 -21.00
C LEU A 105 -1.10 4.95 -19.67
N ALA A 106 -2.20 4.99 -18.92
CA ALA A 106 -2.30 5.81 -17.71
C ALA A 106 -1.33 5.38 -16.59
N LYS A 107 -0.87 4.14 -16.60
CA LYS A 107 0.11 3.61 -15.63
C LYS A 107 1.50 3.39 -16.23
N TRP A 108 1.71 3.75 -17.47
CA TRP A 108 3.01 3.60 -18.07
C TRP A 108 3.98 4.66 -17.51
N PRO A 109 5.12 4.25 -16.94
CA PRO A 109 6.02 5.19 -16.26
C PRO A 109 6.91 6.01 -17.20
N ASN A 110 7.11 5.58 -18.45
CA ASN A 110 8.13 6.11 -19.34
C ASN A 110 7.64 7.23 -20.29
N PHE A 111 6.60 7.97 -19.93
CA PHE A 111 6.35 9.23 -20.62
C PHE A 111 7.28 10.32 -20.07
N GLU A 112 8.48 10.40 -20.60
CA GLU A 112 9.38 11.55 -20.38
C GLU A 112 8.95 12.70 -21.28
N HIS A 113 8.29 13.68 -20.73
CA HIS A 113 7.90 14.91 -21.44
C HIS A 113 8.05 16.13 -20.52
N ALA A 114 8.41 17.27 -21.11
CA ALA A 114 8.64 18.51 -20.36
C ALA A 114 7.44 18.98 -19.51
N ASP A 115 6.21 18.62 -19.92
CA ASP A 115 4.97 18.99 -19.24
C ASP A 115 4.59 18.01 -18.09
N LEU A 116 5.39 16.96 -17.86
CA LEU A 116 5.15 15.96 -16.85
C LEU A 116 6.26 16.00 -15.78
N ASP A 117 5.91 16.36 -14.56
CA ASP A 117 6.80 16.34 -13.40
C ASP A 117 6.26 15.40 -12.33
N PRO A 118 6.45 14.07 -12.48
CA PRO A 118 5.96 13.10 -11.51
C PRO A 118 6.67 13.16 -10.16
N VAL A 119 7.91 13.65 -10.12
CA VAL A 119 8.69 13.81 -8.88
C VAL A 119 8.14 15.00 -8.10
N GLY A 120 8.06 16.18 -8.69
CA GLY A 120 7.49 17.37 -8.02
C GLY A 120 6.02 17.18 -7.62
N ALA A 121 5.23 16.45 -8.41
CA ALA A 121 3.86 16.08 -8.04
C ALA A 121 3.82 15.18 -6.78
N CYS A 122 4.78 14.26 -6.61
CA CYS A 122 4.88 13.42 -5.43
C CYS A 122 5.35 14.22 -4.22
N GLU A 123 6.38 15.06 -4.36
CA GLU A 123 6.87 15.94 -3.28
C GLU A 123 5.79 16.90 -2.78
N GLY A 124 5.05 17.49 -3.71
CA GLY A 124 3.91 18.35 -3.38
C GLY A 124 2.81 17.61 -2.60
N ALA A 125 2.53 16.36 -2.98
CA ALA A 125 1.55 15.53 -2.29
C ALA A 125 2.02 15.14 -0.88
N ASP A 126 3.29 14.76 -0.70
CA ASP A 126 3.88 14.43 0.60
C ASP A 126 3.88 15.63 1.54
N LEU A 127 4.28 16.82 1.04
CA LEU A 127 4.23 18.06 1.81
C LEU A 127 2.80 18.44 2.21
N ALA A 128 1.85 18.31 1.31
CA ALA A 128 0.43 18.56 1.59
C ALA A 128 -0.12 17.61 2.66
N ALA A 129 0.30 16.33 2.65
CA ALA A 129 -0.08 15.36 3.66
C ALA A 129 0.48 15.73 5.05
N GLU A 130 1.75 16.12 5.16
CA GLU A 130 2.35 16.57 6.43
C GLU A 130 1.66 17.84 6.98
N ILE A 131 1.34 18.83 6.11
CA ILE A 131 0.57 20.02 6.51
C ILE A 131 -0.83 19.64 7.00
N HIS A 132 -1.48 18.68 6.33
CA HIS A 132 -2.80 18.19 6.74
C HIS A 132 -2.74 17.44 8.08
N CYS A 133 -1.72 16.60 8.28
CA CYS A 133 -1.46 15.93 9.56
C CYS A 133 -1.23 16.93 10.69
N ARG A 134 -0.50 18.03 10.46
CA ARG A 134 -0.30 19.09 11.45
C ARG A 134 -1.65 19.69 11.92
N LYS A 135 -2.51 20.07 10.97
CA LYS A 135 -3.85 20.60 11.30
C LYS A 135 -4.69 19.59 12.06
N THR A 136 -4.61 18.32 11.70
CA THR A 136 -5.30 17.22 12.40
C THR A 136 -4.74 17.04 13.81
N ASN A 137 -3.41 17.10 13.99
CA ASN A 137 -2.76 17.03 15.30
C ASN A 137 -3.19 18.16 16.23
N GLU A 138 -3.29 19.38 15.72
CA GLU A 138 -3.81 20.55 16.46
C GLU A 138 -5.28 20.33 16.87
N ARG A 139 -6.11 19.84 15.95
CA ARG A 139 -7.51 19.51 16.23
C ARG A 139 -7.63 18.43 17.31
N LEU A 140 -6.91 17.32 17.19
CA LEU A 140 -6.92 16.21 18.14
C LEU A 140 -6.38 16.60 19.53
N ALA A 141 -5.41 17.53 19.60
CA ALA A 141 -4.92 18.07 20.87
C ALA A 141 -6.01 18.82 21.64
N ARG A 142 -6.91 19.48 20.93
CA ARG A 142 -7.95 20.33 21.49
C ARG A 142 -9.27 19.61 21.74
N VAL A 143 -9.69 18.75 20.81
CA VAL A 143 -11.07 18.23 20.75
C VAL A 143 -11.51 17.48 22.00
N ARG A 144 -10.57 16.79 22.67
CA ARG A 144 -10.83 16.07 23.93
C ARG A 144 -11.31 16.99 25.05
N PHE A 145 -10.84 18.23 25.06
CA PHE A 145 -11.11 19.21 26.14
C PHE A 145 -12.09 20.30 25.74
N SER A 146 -12.12 20.64 24.45
CA SER A 146 -12.96 21.75 23.95
C SER A 146 -13.45 21.45 22.53
N PRO A 147 -14.43 20.53 22.38
CA PRO A 147 -15.05 20.25 21.09
C PRO A 147 -15.87 21.42 20.60
N ARG A 148 -15.89 21.68 19.29
CA ARG A 148 -16.61 22.78 18.64
C ARG A 148 -17.67 22.24 17.69
N GLY A 149 -18.90 22.77 17.74
CA GLY A 149 -19.95 22.31 16.83
C GLY A 149 -20.16 20.80 16.85
N ASP A 150 -20.11 20.20 15.66
CA ASP A 150 -20.32 18.74 15.47
C ASP A 150 -19.17 17.87 16.00
N GLU A 151 -18.04 18.47 16.40
CA GLU A 151 -16.88 17.70 16.91
C GLU A 151 -17.22 16.86 18.15
N ALA A 152 -18.21 17.28 18.96
CA ALA A 152 -18.65 16.48 20.10
C ALA A 152 -19.27 15.13 19.66
N ALA A 153 -20.02 15.13 18.57
CA ALA A 153 -20.57 13.89 17.99
C ALA A 153 -19.46 12.99 17.45
N TYR A 154 -18.45 13.55 16.77
CA TYR A 154 -17.29 12.81 16.29
C TYR A 154 -16.43 12.27 17.43
N LEU A 155 -16.29 13.02 18.53
CA LEU A 155 -15.60 12.54 19.72
C LEU A 155 -16.27 11.27 20.29
N HIS A 156 -17.60 11.21 20.30
CA HIS A 156 -18.34 10.01 20.70
C HIS A 156 -18.05 8.81 19.76
N LEU A 157 -17.94 9.05 18.45
CA LEU A 157 -17.55 8.01 17.50
C LEU A 157 -16.12 7.53 17.77
N MET A 158 -15.18 8.43 18.08
CA MET A 158 -13.81 8.06 18.44
C MET A 158 -13.75 7.20 19.71
N PHE A 159 -14.56 7.46 20.73
CA PHE A 159 -14.65 6.59 21.92
C PHE A 159 -15.22 5.20 21.58
N ARG A 160 -16.15 5.11 20.64
CA ARG A 160 -16.61 3.82 20.12
C ARG A 160 -15.50 3.09 19.38
N MET A 161 -14.73 3.81 18.56
CA MET A 161 -13.55 3.24 17.90
C MET A 161 -12.55 2.68 18.92
N GLN A 162 -12.26 3.41 20.01
CA GLN A 162 -11.38 2.91 21.08
C GLN A 162 -11.88 1.57 21.63
N ALA A 163 -13.19 1.47 21.92
CA ALA A 163 -13.77 0.24 22.47
C ALA A 163 -13.71 -0.93 21.47
N ASP A 164 -13.97 -0.67 20.17
CA ASP A 164 -13.91 -1.69 19.14
C ASP A 164 -12.44 -2.13 18.88
N ILE A 165 -11.50 -1.20 18.80
CA ILE A 165 -10.06 -1.46 18.65
C ILE A 165 -9.55 -2.26 19.83
N SER A 166 -9.91 -1.87 21.06
CA SER A 166 -9.50 -2.58 22.28
C SER A 166 -9.96 -4.03 22.29
N ARG A 167 -11.18 -4.28 21.83
CA ARG A 167 -11.72 -5.66 21.74
C ARG A 167 -10.99 -6.49 20.70
N VAL A 168 -10.59 -5.90 19.58
CA VAL A 168 -9.85 -6.60 18.52
C VAL A 168 -8.43 -6.90 18.94
N LEU A 169 -7.71 -5.90 19.43
CA LEU A 169 -6.29 -6.04 19.77
C LEU A 169 -6.05 -6.88 21.01
N GLY A 170 -6.89 -6.73 22.06
CA GLY A 170 -6.63 -7.33 23.35
C GLY A 170 -5.32 -6.82 23.99
N ALA A 171 -4.77 -7.61 24.91
CA ALA A 171 -3.47 -7.30 25.51
C ALA A 171 -2.33 -7.45 24.51
N PHE A 172 -1.29 -6.63 24.66
CA PHE A 172 -0.03 -6.79 23.93
C PHE A 172 0.83 -7.85 24.61
N HIS A 173 1.32 -8.82 23.83
CA HIS A 173 2.14 -9.90 24.31
C HIS A 173 3.56 -9.81 23.71
N PRO A 174 4.58 -9.43 24.50
CA PRO A 174 5.95 -9.28 23.99
C PRO A 174 6.52 -10.54 23.34
N THR A 175 6.24 -11.72 23.90
CA THR A 175 6.70 -13.00 23.33
C THR A 175 6.11 -13.25 21.94
N GLU A 176 4.79 -13.04 21.76
CA GLU A 176 4.14 -13.14 20.44
C GLU A 176 4.76 -12.16 19.45
N TRP A 177 5.08 -10.95 19.91
CA TRP A 177 5.74 -9.96 19.08
C TRP A 177 7.12 -10.40 18.62
N LEU A 178 7.96 -10.91 19.54
CA LEU A 178 9.30 -11.42 19.23
C LEU A 178 9.23 -12.53 18.16
N GLU A 179 8.33 -13.49 18.35
CA GLU A 179 8.11 -14.59 17.40
C GLU A 179 7.61 -14.12 16.02
N ALA A 180 6.87 -13.01 15.98
CA ALA A 180 6.33 -12.45 14.75
C ALA A 180 7.30 -11.52 14.01
N CYS A 181 8.41 -11.08 14.64
CA CYS A 181 9.41 -10.23 14.01
C CYS A 181 10.04 -10.91 12.79
N ARG A 182 10.15 -10.20 11.67
CA ARG A 182 10.70 -10.74 10.43
C ARG A 182 11.18 -9.62 9.48
N PHE A 183 11.95 -10.00 8.48
CA PHE A 183 12.23 -9.12 7.36
C PHE A 183 11.07 -9.12 6.34
N GLY A 184 10.90 -8.01 5.64
CA GLY A 184 9.99 -7.88 4.50
C GLY A 184 10.74 -7.98 3.17
N PRO A 185 10.04 -8.01 2.03
CA PRO A 185 10.64 -8.16 0.70
C PRO A 185 11.40 -6.92 0.21
N GLY A 186 11.18 -5.74 0.84
CA GLY A 186 11.80 -4.47 0.45
C GLY A 186 13.19 -4.26 1.05
N LYS A 187 13.93 -3.28 0.51
CA LYS A 187 15.19 -2.78 1.09
C LYS A 187 14.89 -1.94 2.33
N ALA A 188 15.71 -2.09 3.38
CA ALA A 188 15.75 -1.14 4.49
C ALA A 188 16.57 0.11 4.11
N SER A 189 16.55 1.16 4.95
CA SER A 189 17.11 2.47 4.61
C SER A 189 18.61 2.45 4.28
N ALA A 190 19.38 1.70 5.05
CA ALA A 190 20.85 1.58 4.89
C ALA A 190 21.31 0.19 4.38
N GLN A 191 20.41 -0.78 4.27
CA GLN A 191 20.76 -2.13 3.85
C GLN A 191 20.77 -2.27 2.33
N THR A 192 21.75 -2.99 1.81
CA THR A 192 21.92 -3.19 0.35
C THR A 192 21.13 -4.38 -0.20
N GLY A 193 20.79 -5.37 0.64
CA GLY A 193 20.16 -6.61 0.21
C GLY A 193 18.62 -6.54 0.12
N THR A 194 18.06 -7.37 -0.76
CA THR A 194 16.60 -7.57 -0.89
C THR A 194 16.15 -8.89 -0.28
N ILE A 195 16.99 -9.91 -0.26
CA ILE A 195 16.69 -11.21 0.33
C ILE A 195 17.07 -11.24 1.82
N ASP A 196 16.43 -12.10 2.58
CA ASP A 196 16.60 -12.17 4.04
C ASP A 196 18.03 -12.48 4.44
N TYR A 197 18.74 -13.35 3.70
CA TYR A 197 20.12 -13.69 3.96
C TYR A 197 21.06 -12.49 3.85
N GLU A 198 20.91 -11.65 2.82
CA GLU A 198 21.70 -10.43 2.66
C GLU A 198 21.44 -9.43 3.79
N LYS A 199 20.17 -9.34 4.24
CA LYS A 199 19.79 -8.47 5.36
C LYS A 199 20.38 -8.95 6.68
N LEU A 200 20.42 -10.26 6.91
CA LEU A 200 21.04 -10.84 8.10
C LEU A 200 22.55 -10.58 8.16
N LEU A 201 23.24 -10.58 7.00
CA LEU A 201 24.67 -10.32 6.92
C LEU A 201 25.06 -8.84 6.90
N SER A 202 24.10 -7.95 6.66
CA SER A 202 24.37 -6.51 6.61
C SER A 202 24.46 -5.92 8.01
N GLN A 203 25.26 -4.85 8.16
CA GLN A 203 25.33 -4.11 9.43
C GLN A 203 23.94 -3.61 9.82
N PRO A 204 23.45 -3.92 11.04
CA PRO A 204 22.13 -3.49 11.47
C PRO A 204 22.01 -1.97 11.59
N SER A 205 20.93 -1.40 11.07
CA SER A 205 20.60 0.00 11.28
C SER A 205 19.39 0.14 12.20
N VAL A 206 19.39 1.16 13.05
CA VAL A 206 18.40 1.34 14.11
C VAL A 206 18.27 2.81 14.51
N THR A 207 17.09 3.22 14.98
CA THR A 207 16.93 4.54 15.63
C THR A 207 17.47 4.51 17.07
N ALA A 208 17.94 5.65 17.57
CA ALA A 208 18.49 5.76 18.92
C ALA A 208 17.48 5.27 20.00
N ASP A 209 16.20 5.62 19.87
CA ASP A 209 15.16 5.24 20.82
C ASP A 209 14.93 3.71 20.86
N PHE A 210 15.19 3.01 19.75
CA PHE A 210 14.98 1.57 19.63
C PHE A 210 16.28 0.76 19.82
N ALA A 211 17.45 1.38 19.88
CA ALA A 211 18.75 0.70 19.85
C ALA A 211 18.93 -0.36 20.94
N ALA A 212 18.55 -0.04 22.18
CA ALA A 212 18.70 -0.99 23.31
C ALA A 212 17.84 -2.24 23.11
N LEU A 213 16.56 -2.08 22.70
CA LEU A 213 15.69 -3.21 22.43
C LEU A 213 16.07 -3.92 21.13
N GLY A 214 16.57 -3.20 20.12
CA GLY A 214 17.11 -3.78 18.90
C GLY A 214 18.31 -4.68 19.17
N ALA A 215 19.21 -4.29 20.06
CA ALA A 215 20.30 -5.15 20.53
C ALA A 215 19.79 -6.41 21.24
N ALA A 216 18.76 -6.28 22.09
CA ALA A 216 18.15 -7.42 22.74
C ALA A 216 17.50 -8.39 21.73
N LEU A 217 16.84 -7.88 20.69
CA LEU A 217 16.30 -8.71 19.59
C LEU A 217 17.38 -9.52 18.86
N LEU A 218 18.55 -8.91 18.61
CA LEU A 218 19.70 -9.60 18.04
C LEU A 218 20.21 -10.70 18.97
N ALA A 219 20.27 -10.43 20.28
CA ALA A 219 20.75 -11.38 21.28
C ALA A 219 19.86 -12.63 21.42
N GLU A 220 18.58 -12.55 21.08
CA GLU A 220 17.65 -13.69 21.08
C GLU A 220 17.95 -14.70 19.94
N SER A 221 18.76 -14.31 18.93
CA SER A 221 19.14 -15.17 17.82
C SER A 221 20.66 -15.27 17.70
N THR A 222 21.25 -16.30 18.32
CA THR A 222 22.69 -16.56 18.24
C THR A 222 23.23 -16.60 16.80
N PRO A 223 22.59 -17.29 15.83
CA PRO A 223 23.09 -17.28 14.44
C PRO A 223 23.11 -15.91 13.79
N TRP A 224 22.14 -15.05 14.10
CA TRP A 224 22.14 -13.69 13.60
C TRP A 224 23.22 -12.84 14.26
N LEU A 225 23.34 -12.96 15.58
CA LEU A 225 24.36 -12.25 16.34
C LEU A 225 25.78 -12.62 15.89
N GLU A 226 26.05 -13.90 15.65
CA GLU A 226 27.32 -14.39 15.05
C GLU A 226 27.56 -13.79 13.66
N ALA A 227 26.53 -13.78 12.82
CA ALA A 227 26.64 -13.23 11.46
C ALA A 227 26.98 -11.74 11.43
N VAL A 228 26.39 -10.93 12.32
CA VAL A 228 26.66 -9.48 12.37
C VAL A 228 27.92 -9.13 13.16
N SER A 229 28.36 -9.95 14.11
CA SER A 229 29.60 -9.74 14.86
C SER A 229 30.85 -10.08 14.06
N GLY A 230 30.72 -11.04 13.13
CA GLY A 230 31.82 -11.50 12.26
C GLY A 230 32.96 -12.24 13.00
N VAL A 231 32.84 -12.43 14.31
CA VAL A 231 33.83 -13.09 15.16
C VAL A 231 33.13 -13.98 16.22
N ALA A 232 33.82 -14.99 16.70
CA ALA A 232 33.34 -15.79 17.82
C ALA A 232 33.20 -14.89 19.08
N PRO A 233 32.22 -15.21 19.96
CA PRO A 233 32.07 -14.45 21.20
C PRO A 233 33.28 -14.59 22.12
N ASP A 234 33.56 -13.53 22.83
CA ASP A 234 34.47 -13.61 23.98
C ASP A 234 33.74 -14.40 25.10
N VAL A 235 34.39 -15.41 25.62
CA VAL A 235 33.84 -16.23 26.71
C VAL A 235 34.45 -15.78 28.02
N PHE A 236 33.62 -15.34 28.95
CA PHE A 236 34.02 -15.00 30.31
C PHE A 236 33.50 -16.08 31.28
N SER A 237 34.43 -16.71 32.01
CA SER A 237 34.06 -17.64 33.05
C SER A 237 33.96 -16.92 34.38
N HIS A 238 32.82 -16.99 35.04
CA HIS A 238 32.59 -16.48 36.38
C HIS A 238 33.08 -17.46 37.46
N GLU A 239 33.43 -16.95 38.66
CA GLU A 239 33.87 -17.77 39.78
C GLU A 239 32.82 -18.80 40.20
N CYS A 240 31.54 -18.63 39.88
CA CYS A 240 30.45 -19.57 40.09
C CYS A 240 30.42 -20.70 39.07
N GLY A 241 31.30 -20.73 38.06
CA GLY A 241 31.33 -21.74 36.99
C GLY A 241 30.35 -21.47 35.86
N GLU A 242 29.71 -20.31 35.83
CA GLU A 242 28.90 -19.84 34.71
C GLU A 242 29.78 -19.19 33.66
N GLU A 243 29.50 -19.48 32.37
CA GLU A 243 30.17 -18.89 31.22
C GLU A 243 29.23 -17.85 30.58
N GLU A 244 29.73 -16.64 30.40
CA GLU A 244 29.03 -15.58 29.68
C GLU A 244 29.69 -15.36 28.31
N MET A 245 28.87 -15.44 27.25
CA MET A 245 29.30 -15.14 25.87
C MET A 245 29.01 -13.68 25.56
N VAL A 246 30.05 -12.92 25.25
CA VAL A 246 29.92 -11.50 24.88
C VAL A 246 30.23 -11.31 23.40
N TYR A 247 29.24 -10.92 22.64
CA TYR A 247 29.37 -10.58 21.22
C TYR A 247 29.64 -9.09 21.05
N ARG A 248 30.59 -8.76 20.19
CA ARG A 248 30.87 -7.37 19.79
C ARG A 248 30.37 -7.17 18.36
N PHE A 249 29.46 -6.23 18.18
CA PHE A 249 28.94 -5.83 16.89
C PHE A 249 28.61 -4.34 16.89
N ASP A 250 28.65 -3.73 15.70
CA ASP A 250 28.32 -2.33 15.52
C ASP A 250 26.92 -2.20 14.89
N MET A 251 26.15 -1.23 15.38
CA MET A 251 24.89 -0.80 14.78
C MET A 251 25.02 0.60 14.22
N THR A 252 24.46 0.84 13.04
CA THR A 252 24.35 2.17 12.47
C THR A 252 23.14 2.89 13.07
N LEU A 253 23.39 3.99 13.79
CA LEU A 253 22.30 4.84 14.27
C LEU A 253 21.79 5.74 13.15
N GLU A 254 20.49 5.63 12.82
CA GLU A 254 19.82 6.50 11.86
C GLU A 254 18.79 7.38 12.59
N PRO A 255 18.79 8.71 12.34
CA PRO A 255 17.84 9.62 13.00
C PRO A 255 16.37 9.38 12.61
N GLY A 256 16.11 8.71 11.49
CA GLY A 256 14.78 8.48 10.97
C GLY A 256 14.73 7.61 9.72
N ASP A 257 13.65 7.71 8.96
CA ASP A 257 13.51 7.06 7.66
C ASP A 257 13.99 7.94 6.49
N ARG A 258 14.17 7.32 5.33
CA ARG A 258 14.61 8.02 4.11
C ARG A 258 13.46 8.09 3.12
N ASN A 259 13.04 9.28 2.71
CA ASN A 259 12.05 9.41 1.66
C ASN A 259 12.66 9.01 0.31
N ARG A 260 12.06 8.03 -0.35
CA ARG A 260 12.42 7.53 -1.67
C ARG A 260 11.18 7.53 -2.57
N MET A 261 11.39 7.66 -3.85
CA MET A 261 10.32 7.63 -4.82
C MET A 261 10.49 6.45 -5.74
N VAL A 262 9.39 5.74 -5.97
CA VAL A 262 9.31 4.63 -6.92
C VAL A 262 8.28 4.93 -8.00
N PRO A 263 8.45 4.43 -9.24
CA PRO A 263 7.50 4.66 -10.32
C PRO A 263 6.07 4.21 -9.95
N LYS A 264 5.08 5.05 -10.25
CA LYS A 264 3.67 4.72 -10.10
C LYS A 264 2.91 4.87 -11.42
N ASN A 265 3.08 6.01 -12.06
CA ASN A 265 2.56 6.33 -13.38
C ASN A 265 3.24 7.59 -13.93
N ALA A 266 2.93 7.99 -15.16
CA ALA A 266 3.54 9.16 -15.78
C ALA A 266 3.27 10.50 -15.07
N LYS A 267 2.23 10.58 -14.21
CA LYS A 267 1.81 11.83 -13.54
C LYS A 267 2.45 12.04 -12.18
N THR A 268 2.78 10.96 -11.48
CA THR A 268 3.29 11.01 -10.12
C THR A 268 4.07 9.77 -9.77
N MET A 269 5.09 9.93 -8.98
CA MET A 269 5.78 8.86 -8.30
C MET A 269 4.98 8.38 -7.07
N ARG A 270 5.45 7.33 -6.44
CA ARG A 270 4.97 6.88 -5.14
C ARG A 270 6.06 7.12 -4.11
N GLY A 271 5.79 7.98 -3.13
CA GLY A 271 6.66 8.15 -1.97
C GLY A 271 6.65 6.89 -1.10
N ILE A 272 7.82 6.37 -0.81
CA ILE A 272 8.05 5.31 0.16
C ILE A 272 9.09 5.75 1.16
N ARG A 273 9.00 5.26 2.39
CA ARG A 273 9.92 5.62 3.48
C ARG A 273 10.58 4.36 4.04
N PRO A 274 11.64 3.82 3.37
CA PRO A 274 12.41 2.72 3.93
C PRO A 274 12.87 3.02 5.35
N GLN A 275 12.56 2.12 6.26
CA GLN A 275 12.87 2.24 7.68
C GLN A 275 14.26 1.68 7.98
N PRO A 276 14.90 2.06 9.10
CA PRO A 276 16.08 1.37 9.60
C PRO A 276 15.80 -0.14 9.79
N GLY A 277 16.81 -0.98 9.54
CA GLY A 277 16.65 -2.43 9.42
C GLY A 277 16.02 -3.10 10.63
N LEU A 278 16.50 -2.81 11.84
CA LEU A 278 15.92 -3.38 13.07
C LEU A 278 14.55 -2.81 13.39
N ASN A 279 14.30 -1.52 13.06
CA ASN A 279 12.99 -0.92 13.25
C ASN A 279 11.94 -1.64 12.38
N VAL A 280 12.19 -1.82 11.06
CA VAL A 280 11.22 -2.49 10.17
C VAL A 280 11.04 -3.97 10.52
N PHE A 281 12.10 -4.66 10.96
CA PHE A 281 12.02 -6.02 11.45
C PHE A 281 11.01 -6.16 12.59
N ALA A 282 11.10 -5.29 13.58
CA ALA A 282 10.20 -5.25 14.72
C ALA A 282 8.79 -4.72 14.37
N GLN A 283 8.69 -3.74 13.46
CA GLN A 283 7.43 -3.20 12.96
C GLN A 283 6.60 -4.25 12.23
N LEU A 284 7.23 -5.10 11.42
CA LEU A 284 6.55 -6.19 10.72
C LEU A 284 5.98 -7.23 11.69
N GLY A 285 6.63 -7.44 12.84
CA GLY A 285 6.07 -8.24 13.92
C GLY A 285 4.76 -7.65 14.49
N ILE A 286 4.74 -6.33 14.74
CA ILE A 286 3.52 -5.62 15.17
C ILE A 286 2.43 -5.74 14.10
N GLY A 287 2.78 -5.52 12.83
CA GLY A 287 1.85 -5.66 11.70
C GLY A 287 1.24 -7.05 11.63
N GLU A 288 2.06 -8.11 11.76
CA GLU A 288 1.57 -9.50 11.76
C GLU A 288 0.60 -9.79 12.90
N MET A 289 0.93 -9.33 14.10
CA MET A 289 0.03 -9.46 15.25
C MET A 289 -1.32 -8.77 14.99
N ILE A 290 -1.34 -7.54 14.45
CA ILE A 290 -2.58 -6.83 14.10
C ILE A 290 -3.33 -7.61 13.01
N ARG A 291 -2.64 -8.06 11.97
CA ARG A 291 -3.21 -8.87 10.88
C ARG A 291 -3.87 -10.13 11.40
N HIS A 292 -3.23 -10.83 12.32
CA HIS A 292 -3.81 -11.99 12.98
C HIS A 292 -5.09 -11.64 13.77
N ARG A 293 -5.08 -10.55 14.56
CA ARG A 293 -6.26 -10.06 15.29
C ARG A 293 -7.41 -9.67 14.36
N LEU A 294 -7.11 -9.00 13.25
CA LEU A 294 -8.10 -8.63 12.23
C LEU A 294 -8.71 -9.88 11.57
N ARG A 295 -7.90 -10.89 11.25
CA ARG A 295 -8.37 -12.17 10.68
C ARG A 295 -9.34 -12.88 11.61
N LEU A 296 -9.08 -12.94 12.92
CA LEU A 296 -9.98 -13.50 13.94
C LEU A 296 -11.31 -12.73 14.02
N ASN A 297 -11.35 -11.48 13.56
CA ASN A 297 -12.53 -10.64 13.49
C ASN A 297 -13.16 -10.58 12.07
N GLY A 298 -12.79 -11.51 11.18
CA GLY A 298 -13.37 -11.66 9.84
C GLY A 298 -12.79 -10.75 8.76
N LEU A 299 -11.64 -10.11 9.03
CA LEU A 299 -10.88 -9.28 8.09
C LEU A 299 -9.57 -9.98 7.74
N ASP A 300 -9.59 -10.75 6.66
CA ASP A 300 -8.39 -11.41 6.16
C ASP A 300 -7.68 -10.50 5.13
N LEU A 301 -6.54 -9.93 5.55
CA LEU A 301 -5.74 -9.03 4.73
C LEU A 301 -4.85 -9.74 3.70
N ASP A 302 -4.87 -11.07 3.65
CA ASP A 302 -4.23 -11.85 2.60
C ASP A 302 -5.19 -12.14 1.44
N ASN A 303 -6.49 -11.80 1.61
CA ASN A 303 -7.54 -12.11 0.64
C ASN A 303 -8.39 -10.88 0.27
N GLN A 304 -8.18 -10.35 -0.93
CA GLN A 304 -8.94 -9.22 -1.49
C GLN A 304 -10.31 -9.61 -2.07
N THR A 305 -10.54 -10.90 -2.32
CA THR A 305 -11.74 -11.40 -2.99
C THR A 305 -13.07 -10.97 -2.32
N PRO A 306 -13.19 -10.95 -0.97
CA PRO A 306 -14.42 -10.50 -0.32
C PRO A 306 -14.78 -9.04 -0.63
N ASN A 307 -13.77 -8.13 -0.71
CA ASN A 307 -13.98 -6.73 -1.11
C ASN A 307 -14.42 -6.65 -2.58
N GLN A 308 -13.74 -7.37 -3.49
CA GLN A 308 -14.07 -7.41 -4.91
C GLN A 308 -15.50 -7.91 -5.15
N HIS A 309 -15.91 -8.97 -4.46
CA HIS A 309 -17.29 -9.49 -4.54
C HIS A 309 -18.32 -8.52 -3.97
N LEU A 310 -17.99 -7.81 -2.88
CA LEU A 310 -18.91 -6.84 -2.32
C LEU A 310 -19.05 -5.61 -3.22
N ALA A 311 -17.97 -5.18 -3.89
CA ALA A 311 -18.00 -4.14 -4.91
C ALA A 311 -18.86 -4.58 -6.12
N GLN A 312 -18.76 -5.84 -6.57
CA GLN A 312 -19.63 -6.39 -7.60
C GLN A 312 -21.11 -6.28 -7.22
N LYS A 313 -21.46 -6.72 -6.00
CA LYS A 313 -22.84 -6.59 -5.50
C LYS A 313 -23.27 -5.12 -5.37
N GLY A 314 -22.34 -4.25 -4.97
CA GLY A 314 -22.57 -2.81 -4.88
C GLY A 314 -22.83 -2.13 -6.23
N SER A 315 -22.31 -2.70 -7.32
CA SER A 315 -22.50 -2.17 -8.67
C SER A 315 -23.88 -2.52 -9.29
N LEU A 316 -24.60 -3.47 -8.70
CA LEU A 316 -25.93 -3.87 -9.21
C LEU A 316 -26.97 -2.76 -9.00
N ARG A 317 -27.89 -2.63 -9.94
CA ARG A 317 -28.99 -1.65 -9.85
C ARG A 317 -29.81 -1.83 -8.58
N GLY A 318 -30.08 -0.74 -7.89
CA GLY A 318 -30.83 -0.75 -6.62
C GLY A 318 -29.98 -1.12 -5.40
N SER A 319 -28.70 -1.36 -5.57
CA SER A 319 -27.79 -1.57 -4.43
C SER A 319 -27.61 -0.27 -3.65
N THR A 320 -27.59 -0.37 -2.31
CA THR A 320 -27.28 0.71 -1.39
C THR A 320 -25.81 0.73 -0.95
N LEU A 321 -24.97 -0.15 -1.51
CA LEU A 321 -23.56 -0.22 -1.19
C LEU A 321 -22.77 0.83 -1.97
N VAL A 322 -21.83 1.47 -1.28
CA VAL A 322 -20.94 2.48 -1.83
C VAL A 322 -19.48 2.06 -1.65
N THR A 323 -18.60 2.55 -2.52
CA THR A 323 -17.16 2.38 -2.37
C THR A 323 -16.52 3.75 -2.14
N VAL A 324 -15.62 3.81 -1.14
CA VAL A 324 -14.94 5.03 -0.71
C VAL A 324 -13.43 4.83 -0.88
N ASP A 325 -12.78 5.78 -1.51
CA ASP A 325 -11.32 5.85 -1.70
C ASP A 325 -10.78 7.12 -1.04
N LEU A 326 -9.58 7.05 -0.50
CA LEU A 326 -8.92 8.13 0.21
C LEU A 326 -7.67 8.60 -0.55
N LYS A 327 -7.30 9.87 -0.37
CA LYS A 327 -6.07 10.41 -0.97
C LYS A 327 -4.88 10.12 -0.07
N GLY A 328 -4.04 9.15 -0.45
CA GLY A 328 -2.78 8.88 0.25
C GLY A 328 -2.97 8.55 1.73
N ALA A 329 -3.91 7.67 2.06
CA ALA A 329 -4.33 7.33 3.41
C ALA A 329 -3.17 7.05 4.36
N SER A 330 -2.19 6.25 3.93
CA SER A 330 -1.02 5.87 4.74
C SER A 330 -0.20 7.08 5.23
N GLY A 331 -0.08 8.14 4.40
CA GLY A 331 0.61 9.38 4.76
C GLY A 331 -0.22 10.35 5.60
N HIS A 332 -1.53 10.07 5.79
CA HIS A 332 -2.46 10.94 6.52
C HIS A 332 -2.81 10.43 7.93
N ILE A 333 -2.15 9.38 8.43
CA ILE A 333 -2.29 8.98 9.83
C ILE A 333 -1.57 10.01 10.70
N ALA A 334 -2.30 11.00 11.19
CA ALA A 334 -1.75 12.06 12.04
C ALA A 334 -1.12 11.47 13.31
N ARG A 335 0.03 12.00 13.76
CA ARG A 335 0.80 11.43 14.89
C ARG A 335 0.04 11.35 16.21
N ARG A 336 -1.01 12.14 16.39
CA ARG A 336 -1.87 12.11 17.59
C ARG A 336 -3.04 11.14 17.49
N LEU A 337 -3.35 10.61 16.29
CA LEU A 337 -4.51 9.75 16.13
C LEU A 337 -4.32 8.37 16.80
N PRO A 338 -3.24 7.61 16.56
CA PRO A 338 -3.02 6.34 17.27
C PRO A 338 -2.92 6.49 18.79
N PRO A 339 -2.20 7.48 19.36
CA PRO A 339 -2.25 7.73 20.80
C PRO A 339 -3.68 8.00 21.31
N PHE A 340 -4.46 8.82 20.61
CA PHE A 340 -5.85 9.07 21.00
C PHE A 340 -6.65 7.76 21.06
N LEU A 341 -6.45 6.86 20.11
CA LEU A 341 -7.22 5.62 20.00
C LEU A 341 -6.74 4.51 20.94
N LEU A 342 -5.45 4.48 21.32
CA LEU A 342 -4.83 3.34 21.99
C LEU A 342 -4.37 3.60 23.43
N GLU A 343 -4.06 4.85 23.80
CA GLU A 343 -3.39 5.19 25.05
C GLU A 343 -4.10 4.64 26.29
N THR A 344 -5.43 4.72 26.32
CA THR A 344 -6.22 4.33 27.50
C THR A 344 -6.43 2.84 27.61
N ALA A 345 -6.71 2.15 26.49
CA ALA A 345 -7.14 0.74 26.53
C ALA A 345 -6.07 -0.22 26.05
N ASN A 346 -5.14 0.23 25.23
CA ASN A 346 -4.11 -0.61 24.62
C ASN A 346 -2.69 0.02 24.71
N PRO A 347 -2.24 0.46 25.91
CA PRO A 347 -0.98 1.18 26.06
C PRO A 347 0.24 0.38 25.63
N GLY A 348 0.24 -0.95 25.79
CA GLY A 348 1.33 -1.82 25.35
C GLY A 348 1.51 -1.79 23.82
N TRP A 349 0.40 -1.84 23.06
CA TRP A 349 0.43 -1.72 21.61
C TRP A 349 0.97 -0.36 21.16
N LEU A 350 0.46 0.71 21.79
CA LEU A 350 0.93 2.06 21.50
C LEU A 350 2.42 2.22 21.79
N HIS A 351 2.89 1.71 22.93
CA HIS A 351 4.29 1.78 23.32
C HIS A 351 5.19 1.06 22.30
N ALA A 352 4.85 -0.16 21.90
CA ALA A 352 5.59 -0.92 20.90
C ALA A 352 5.64 -0.18 19.55
N MET A 353 4.51 0.40 19.09
CA MET A 353 4.46 1.19 17.87
C MET A 353 5.30 2.47 17.97
N GLN A 354 5.23 3.20 19.10
CA GLN A 354 6.00 4.43 19.31
C GLN A 354 7.50 4.18 19.39
N LEU A 355 7.90 3.09 20.02
CA LEU A 355 9.30 2.73 20.18
C LEU A 355 9.95 2.33 18.85
N THR A 356 9.20 1.65 17.99
CA THR A 356 9.73 1.14 16.72
C THR A 356 9.58 2.11 15.55
N ARG A 357 8.67 3.10 15.62
CA ARG A 357 8.48 4.05 14.52
C ARG A 357 9.65 5.05 14.43
N THR A 358 9.87 5.57 13.23
CA THR A 358 10.67 6.76 13.02
C THR A 358 9.86 8.03 13.30
N THR A 359 10.52 9.06 13.77
CA THR A 359 9.91 10.37 14.10
C THR A 359 10.39 11.50 13.19
N ARG A 360 11.40 11.21 12.38
CA ARG A 360 12.05 12.16 11.45
C ARG A 360 12.26 11.49 10.11
N MET A 361 12.29 12.26 9.05
CA MET A 361 12.59 11.77 7.71
C MET A 361 13.71 12.57 7.05
N LEU A 362 14.50 11.92 6.23
CA LEU A 362 15.42 12.55 5.30
C LEU A 362 14.67 12.78 3.97
N PRO A 363 14.57 14.03 3.47
CA PRO A 363 13.87 14.34 2.23
C PRO A 363 14.43 13.59 1.02
N HIS A 364 13.58 13.38 0.01
CA HIS A 364 14.02 12.80 -1.26
C HIS A 364 15.15 13.62 -1.90
N GLY A 365 16.11 12.95 -2.54
CA GLY A 365 17.24 13.61 -3.19
C GLY A 365 18.34 14.11 -2.25
N ALA A 366 18.15 14.06 -0.92
CA ALA A 366 19.22 14.41 0.01
C ALA A 366 20.40 13.44 -0.12
N SER A 367 21.63 13.98 -0.17
CA SER A 367 22.85 13.19 -0.28
C SER A 367 23.18 12.46 1.03
N ASP A 368 23.98 11.40 0.94
CA ASP A 368 24.48 10.70 2.15
C ASP A 368 25.36 11.61 3.03
N GLU A 369 26.00 12.61 2.44
CA GLU A 369 26.73 13.62 3.21
C GLU A 369 25.78 14.53 3.99
N ALA A 370 24.68 14.96 3.37
CA ALA A 370 23.64 15.72 4.07
C ALA A 370 23.00 14.89 5.20
N ALA A 371 22.85 13.59 5.02
CA ALA A 371 22.30 12.69 6.03
C ALA A 371 23.12 12.63 7.33
N LYS A 372 24.40 13.02 7.32
CA LYS A 372 25.26 13.12 8.50
C LYS A 372 24.91 14.34 9.37
N SER A 373 24.23 15.34 8.82
CA SER A 373 23.81 16.52 9.56
C SER A 373 22.42 16.30 10.17
N ASP A 374 22.29 16.55 11.47
CA ASP A 374 21.00 16.47 12.17
C ASP A 374 19.96 17.44 11.59
N ALA A 375 20.40 18.57 11.06
CA ALA A 375 19.55 19.59 10.45
C ALA A 375 18.87 19.15 9.14
N ALA A 376 19.38 18.12 8.47
CA ALA A 376 18.78 17.58 7.25
C ALA A 376 17.55 16.71 7.51
N TRP A 377 17.37 16.26 8.75
CA TRP A 377 16.25 15.38 9.14
C TRP A 377 15.07 16.19 9.65
N VAL A 378 13.96 16.07 8.93
CA VAL A 378 12.74 16.84 9.20
C VAL A 378 11.80 16.05 10.13
N PRO A 379 11.28 16.67 11.22
CA PRO A 379 10.29 16.01 12.07
C PRO A 379 8.98 15.78 11.33
N MET A 380 8.34 14.61 11.56
CA MET A 380 7.10 14.22 10.91
C MET A 380 5.88 14.58 11.74
N GLU A 381 4.83 15.03 11.07
CA GLU A 381 3.49 15.22 11.64
C GLU A 381 2.61 13.98 11.47
N SER A 382 2.99 13.07 10.55
CA SER A 382 2.39 11.75 10.40
C SER A 382 2.93 10.76 11.44
N PHE A 383 2.12 9.77 11.80
CA PHE A 383 2.51 8.68 12.73
C PHE A 383 3.37 7.63 12.03
N SER A 384 3.00 7.27 10.84
CA SER A 384 3.69 6.31 9.98
C SER A 384 3.41 6.64 8.51
N ALA A 385 4.13 6.00 7.60
CA ALA A 385 3.97 6.15 6.16
C ALA A 385 4.21 4.82 5.45
N MET A 386 4.01 4.79 4.14
CA MET A 386 4.32 3.62 3.32
C MET A 386 5.81 3.26 3.44
N GLY A 387 6.09 2.03 3.89
CA GLY A 387 7.44 1.55 4.22
C GLY A 387 7.60 1.18 5.69
N ASN A 388 6.78 1.73 6.58
CA ASN A 388 6.69 1.26 7.96
C ASN A 388 5.90 -0.06 8.00
N GLY A 389 6.40 -1.05 8.76
CA GLY A 389 5.97 -2.43 8.71
C GLY A 389 4.58 -2.75 9.28
N TYR A 390 3.87 -1.78 9.87
CA TYR A 390 2.51 -1.96 10.38
C TYR A 390 1.50 -0.94 9.84
N THR A 391 1.91 -0.05 8.94
CA THR A 391 1.01 1.05 8.48
C THR A 391 -0.26 0.52 7.85
N PHE A 392 -0.18 -0.50 7.01
CA PHE A 392 -1.34 -1.07 6.31
C PHE A 392 -2.34 -1.72 7.27
N GLU A 393 -1.87 -2.46 8.25
CA GLU A 393 -2.69 -3.08 9.28
C GLU A 393 -3.31 -2.04 10.22
N LEU A 394 -2.54 -1.01 10.59
CA LEU A 394 -3.00 0.08 11.44
C LEU A 394 -4.08 0.92 10.73
N GLU A 395 -3.89 1.29 9.47
CA GLU A 395 -4.91 2.03 8.70
C GLU A 395 -6.19 1.20 8.53
N THR A 396 -6.06 -0.11 8.23
CA THR A 396 -7.22 -1.01 8.13
C THR A 396 -7.99 -1.06 9.45
N LEU A 397 -7.30 -1.18 10.59
CA LEU A 397 -7.91 -1.20 11.93
C LEU A 397 -8.65 0.11 12.23
N ILE A 398 -8.04 1.26 11.90
CA ILE A 398 -8.64 2.58 12.08
C ILE A 398 -9.91 2.71 11.24
N PHE A 399 -9.85 2.39 9.95
CA PHE A 399 -11.00 2.53 9.05
C PHE A 399 -12.10 1.53 9.37
N TRP A 400 -11.75 0.30 9.73
CA TRP A 400 -12.73 -0.68 10.19
C TRP A 400 -13.47 -0.20 11.43
N ALA A 401 -12.77 0.35 12.42
CA ALA A 401 -13.37 0.88 13.61
C ALA A 401 -14.25 2.11 13.32
N ALA A 402 -13.83 2.99 12.41
CA ALA A 402 -14.62 4.15 11.98
C ALA A 402 -15.92 3.71 11.29
N VAL A 403 -15.86 2.76 10.34
CA VAL A 403 -17.06 2.21 9.68
C VAL A 403 -18.01 1.60 10.71
N ARG A 404 -17.50 0.79 11.64
CA ARG A 404 -18.33 0.18 12.69
C ARG A 404 -19.02 1.21 13.58
N ALA A 405 -18.26 2.21 14.05
CA ALA A 405 -18.80 3.27 14.89
C ALA A 405 -19.94 4.04 14.19
N CYS A 406 -19.75 4.41 12.93
CA CYS A 406 -20.76 5.07 12.12
C CYS A 406 -21.97 4.16 11.87
N ARG A 407 -21.75 2.92 11.43
CA ARG A 407 -22.78 1.93 11.15
C ARG A 407 -23.69 1.68 12.37
N GLN A 408 -23.11 1.51 13.55
CA GLN A 408 -23.85 1.34 14.79
C GLN A 408 -24.64 2.60 15.16
N LYS A 409 -24.08 3.79 14.90
CA LYS A 409 -24.75 5.06 15.21
C LYS A 409 -25.99 5.27 14.36
N VAL A 410 -25.93 4.92 13.07
CA VAL A 410 -27.05 5.10 12.12
C VAL A 410 -27.93 3.85 11.97
N GLN A 411 -27.63 2.77 12.71
CA GLN A 411 -28.35 1.49 12.67
C GLN A 411 -28.50 0.96 11.22
N ASP A 412 -27.36 0.91 10.50
CA ASP A 412 -27.31 0.39 9.13
C ASP A 412 -26.98 -1.10 9.14
N ASP A 413 -27.85 -1.94 8.58
CA ASP A 413 -27.65 -3.39 8.51
C ASP A 413 -26.94 -3.84 7.24
N ALA A 414 -26.61 -2.92 6.32
CA ALA A 414 -25.90 -3.23 5.10
C ALA A 414 -24.52 -3.88 5.40
N PRO A 415 -24.08 -4.86 4.60
CA PRO A 415 -22.76 -5.43 4.74
C PRO A 415 -21.67 -4.36 4.47
N TYR A 416 -20.52 -4.54 5.09
CA TYR A 416 -19.36 -3.66 4.88
C TYR A 416 -18.07 -4.46 4.82
N ARG A 417 -17.05 -3.88 4.19
CA ARG A 417 -15.69 -4.42 4.11
C ARG A 417 -14.67 -3.29 4.13
N VAL A 418 -13.50 -3.58 4.69
CA VAL A 418 -12.36 -2.67 4.73
C VAL A 418 -11.10 -3.49 4.42
N TYR A 419 -10.27 -2.97 3.54
CA TYR A 419 -8.98 -3.54 3.17
C TYR A 419 -8.01 -2.38 2.89
N GLY A 420 -7.15 -2.03 3.86
CA GLY A 420 -6.42 -0.77 3.81
C GLY A 420 -7.38 0.41 3.69
N ASP A 421 -7.15 1.24 2.68
CA ASP A 421 -7.97 2.40 2.32
C ASP A 421 -9.17 2.08 1.40
N ASP A 422 -9.32 0.82 0.96
CA ASP A 422 -10.48 0.32 0.21
C ASP A 422 -11.67 0.04 1.15
N ILE A 423 -12.63 0.95 1.21
CA ILE A 423 -13.80 0.87 2.10
C ILE A 423 -15.07 0.65 1.29
N ILE A 424 -15.88 -0.32 1.72
CA ILE A 424 -17.23 -0.56 1.18
C ILE A 424 -18.21 -0.57 2.34
N CYS A 425 -19.30 0.19 2.25
CA CYS A 425 -20.35 0.22 3.27
C CYS A 425 -21.71 0.61 2.67
N GLY A 426 -22.76 0.60 3.50
CA GLY A 426 -24.07 1.11 3.10
C GLY A 426 -24.09 2.63 2.98
N CYS A 427 -24.96 3.17 2.12
CA CYS A 427 -25.10 4.62 1.91
C CYS A 427 -25.41 5.37 3.23
N LYS A 428 -26.30 4.84 4.09
CA LYS A 428 -26.58 5.44 5.41
C LYS A 428 -25.33 5.57 6.30
N THR A 429 -24.47 4.56 6.26
CA THR A 429 -23.20 4.61 6.97
C THR A 429 -22.27 5.63 6.34
N ALA A 430 -22.22 5.71 5.01
CA ALA A 430 -21.34 6.61 4.27
C ALA A 430 -21.67 8.08 4.56
N ASP A 431 -22.95 8.46 4.66
CA ASP A 431 -23.38 9.83 4.97
C ASP A 431 -22.74 10.39 6.25
N LEU A 432 -22.56 9.54 7.25
CA LEU A 432 -21.86 9.91 8.50
C LEU A 432 -20.35 9.66 8.42
N LEU A 433 -19.93 8.62 7.73
CA LEU A 433 -18.53 8.20 7.65
C LEU A 433 -17.66 9.22 6.89
N LEU A 434 -18.15 9.74 5.76
CA LEU A 434 -17.35 10.64 4.92
C LEU A 434 -16.90 11.91 5.67
N PRO A 435 -17.78 12.70 6.30
CA PRO A 435 -17.36 13.84 7.10
C PRO A 435 -16.57 13.44 8.35
N PHE A 436 -16.80 12.24 8.89
CA PHE A 436 -16.02 11.73 10.01
C PHE A 436 -14.59 11.36 9.61
N LEU A 437 -14.36 10.77 8.43
CA LEU A 437 -13.02 10.51 7.91
C LEU A 437 -12.24 11.81 7.67
N ASP A 438 -12.87 12.84 7.12
CA ASP A 438 -12.27 14.17 6.99
C ASP A 438 -11.91 14.76 8.36
N PHE A 439 -12.79 14.61 9.35
CA PHE A 439 -12.51 15.01 10.74
C PHE A 439 -11.31 14.22 11.33
N LEU A 440 -11.15 12.94 11.03
CA LEU A 440 -10.01 12.14 11.48
C LEU A 440 -8.70 12.49 10.74
N GLY A 441 -8.76 13.26 9.65
CA GLY A 441 -7.62 13.71 8.87
C GLY A 441 -7.39 12.92 7.59
N PHE A 442 -8.39 12.21 7.09
CA PHE A 442 -8.30 11.42 5.86
C PHE A 442 -9.08 12.07 4.72
N PRO A 443 -8.42 12.79 3.80
CA PRO A 443 -9.10 13.49 2.71
C PRO A 443 -9.67 12.49 1.70
N LEU A 444 -10.92 12.73 1.29
CA LEU A 444 -11.64 11.90 0.34
C LEU A 444 -11.09 12.07 -1.09
N ASN A 445 -11.00 10.98 -1.81
CA ASN A 445 -10.80 10.98 -3.25
C ASN A 445 -12.16 10.93 -3.98
N LEU A 446 -12.78 12.09 -4.17
CA LEU A 446 -14.11 12.19 -4.79
C LEU A 446 -14.17 11.63 -6.21
N LYS A 447 -13.03 11.52 -6.92
CA LYS A 447 -12.96 10.94 -8.26
C LYS A 447 -13.09 9.42 -8.26
N LYS A 448 -12.78 8.79 -7.11
CA LYS A 448 -12.79 7.33 -6.91
C LYS A 448 -13.76 6.89 -5.81
N THR A 449 -14.52 7.80 -5.25
CA THR A 449 -15.61 7.51 -4.31
C THR A 449 -16.91 7.43 -5.08
N PHE A 450 -17.55 6.26 -5.08
CA PHE A 450 -18.75 6.00 -5.86
C PHE A 450 -19.93 5.73 -4.93
N LEU A 451 -20.77 6.74 -4.77
CA LEU A 451 -21.95 6.72 -3.89
C LEU A 451 -23.21 6.23 -4.64
N GLU A 452 -23.31 6.61 -5.92
CA GLU A 452 -24.46 6.37 -6.76
C GLU A 452 -24.05 5.72 -8.09
N GLY A 453 -25.04 5.34 -8.90
CA GLY A 453 -24.83 4.73 -10.21
C GLY A 453 -24.34 3.27 -10.14
N PRO A 454 -24.15 2.63 -11.31
CA PRO A 454 -23.84 1.21 -11.42
C PRO A 454 -22.35 0.88 -11.35
N PHE A 455 -21.49 1.83 -11.10
CA PHE A 455 -20.03 1.60 -11.04
C PHE A 455 -19.54 1.48 -9.61
N ARG A 456 -18.65 0.49 -9.34
CA ARG A 456 -17.91 0.32 -8.08
C ARG A 456 -16.51 -0.18 -8.36
N GLU A 457 -15.54 0.37 -7.61
CA GLU A 457 -14.13 -0.07 -7.60
C GLU A 457 -13.74 -0.48 -6.18
N SER A 458 -13.06 -1.62 -6.00
CA SER A 458 -12.35 -1.98 -4.77
C SER A 458 -11.32 -3.06 -5.02
N CYS A 459 -10.16 -2.94 -4.33
CA CYS A 459 -9.07 -3.92 -4.38
C CYS A 459 -8.70 -4.33 -5.82
N GLY A 460 -8.63 -3.35 -6.72
CA GLY A 460 -8.23 -3.57 -8.09
C GLY A 460 -9.26 -4.32 -8.96
N ALA A 461 -10.52 -4.36 -8.57
CA ALA A 461 -11.62 -4.86 -9.37
C ALA A 461 -12.64 -3.75 -9.65
N ASP A 462 -12.99 -3.57 -10.93
CA ASP A 462 -13.89 -2.53 -11.41
C ASP A 462 -15.16 -3.17 -11.98
N TRP A 463 -16.30 -2.78 -11.45
CA TRP A 463 -17.58 -3.39 -11.77
C TRP A 463 -18.60 -2.37 -12.28
N TRP A 464 -19.32 -2.72 -13.34
CA TRP A 464 -20.45 -1.96 -13.86
C TRP A 464 -21.66 -2.89 -13.99
N ASP A 465 -22.70 -2.64 -13.21
CA ASP A 465 -23.93 -3.45 -13.18
C ASP A 465 -23.63 -4.96 -13.16
N GLY A 466 -22.75 -5.38 -12.25
CA GLY A 466 -22.31 -6.77 -12.07
C GLY A 466 -21.28 -7.28 -13.08
N THR A 467 -20.99 -6.51 -14.16
CA THR A 467 -20.02 -6.87 -15.19
C THR A 467 -18.64 -6.32 -14.85
N ASN A 468 -17.60 -7.14 -14.97
CA ASN A 468 -16.21 -6.68 -14.81
C ASN A 468 -15.80 -5.79 -15.98
N VAL A 469 -15.43 -4.56 -15.66
CA VAL A 469 -14.97 -3.52 -16.62
C VAL A 469 -13.53 -3.09 -16.39
N ARG A 470 -12.76 -3.87 -15.61
CA ARG A 470 -11.35 -3.56 -15.31
C ARG A 470 -10.55 -3.37 -16.59
N PRO A 471 -9.91 -2.20 -16.79
CA PRO A 471 -9.08 -1.96 -17.96
C PRO A 471 -7.73 -2.69 -17.87
N ILE A 472 -7.09 -2.82 -19.03
CA ILE A 472 -5.70 -3.26 -19.12
C ILE A 472 -4.81 -2.02 -19.00
N PHE A 473 -3.74 -2.14 -18.25
CA PHE A 473 -2.73 -1.11 -18.09
C PHE A 473 -1.39 -1.62 -18.61
N PHE A 474 -0.68 -0.81 -19.36
CA PHE A 474 0.74 -1.01 -19.58
C PHE A 474 1.47 -0.43 -18.36
N SER A 475 2.15 -1.27 -17.60
CA SER A 475 2.76 -0.90 -16.32
C SER A 475 4.18 -1.43 -16.15
N VAL A 476 4.75 -2.05 -17.19
CA VAL A 476 6.10 -2.62 -17.18
C VAL A 476 6.84 -2.08 -18.39
N THR A 477 8.04 -1.55 -18.16
CA THR A 477 8.89 -1.03 -19.23
C THR A 477 9.69 -2.14 -19.91
N ALA A 478 10.22 -1.85 -21.08
CA ALA A 478 11.13 -2.77 -21.77
C ALA A 478 12.40 -3.01 -20.95
N GLU A 479 12.94 -1.98 -20.30
CA GLU A 479 14.12 -2.06 -19.43
C GLU A 479 13.87 -2.97 -18.24
N GLU A 480 12.74 -2.81 -17.53
CA GLU A 480 12.38 -3.69 -16.42
C GLU A 480 12.27 -5.17 -16.84
N ILE A 481 11.86 -5.46 -18.08
CA ILE A 481 11.82 -6.83 -18.61
C ILE A 481 13.24 -7.35 -18.88
N HIS A 482 14.15 -6.49 -19.35
CA HIS A 482 15.53 -6.86 -19.64
C HIS A 482 16.39 -7.00 -18.38
N GLU A 483 16.14 -6.18 -17.36
CA GLU A 483 16.87 -6.19 -16.08
C GLU A 483 16.39 -7.27 -15.11
N ASP A 484 15.17 -7.80 -15.29
CA ASP A 484 14.55 -8.78 -14.37
C ASP A 484 15.10 -10.20 -14.61
N ASN A 485 16.43 -10.32 -14.56
CA ASN A 485 17.13 -11.58 -14.82
C ASN A 485 16.97 -12.61 -13.68
N GLU A 486 16.51 -12.21 -12.47
CA GLU A 486 16.55 -13.09 -11.30
C GLU A 486 15.15 -13.54 -10.82
N ASN A 487 14.12 -12.71 -10.92
CA ASN A 487 12.80 -13.00 -10.33
C ASN A 487 11.66 -13.21 -11.34
N GLY A 488 11.82 -12.86 -12.60
CA GLY A 488 10.82 -13.04 -13.67
C GLY A 488 9.48 -12.29 -13.45
N THR A 489 9.43 -11.37 -12.48
CA THR A 489 8.19 -10.68 -12.08
C THR A 489 7.68 -9.75 -13.17
N SER A 490 8.58 -9.03 -13.83
CA SER A 490 8.25 -8.08 -14.90
C SER A 490 7.82 -8.82 -16.16
N ILE A 491 8.50 -9.92 -16.50
CA ILE A 491 8.12 -10.83 -17.59
C ILE A 491 6.73 -11.42 -17.33
N LEU A 492 6.46 -11.85 -16.11
CA LEU A 492 5.16 -12.39 -15.75
C LEU A 492 4.03 -11.35 -15.91
N ARG A 493 4.24 -10.11 -15.46
CA ARG A 493 3.29 -8.99 -15.63
C ARG A 493 3.04 -8.70 -17.11
N TRP A 494 4.09 -8.69 -17.93
CA TRP A 494 3.98 -8.50 -19.37
C TRP A 494 3.17 -9.63 -20.02
N LEU A 495 3.43 -10.90 -19.69
CA LEU A 495 2.66 -12.04 -20.17
C LEU A 495 1.19 -11.98 -19.74
N GLN A 496 0.91 -11.52 -18.51
CA GLN A 496 -0.46 -11.28 -18.03
C GLN A 496 -1.15 -10.20 -18.88
N THR A 497 -0.46 -9.13 -19.21
CA THR A 497 -0.95 -8.06 -20.09
C THR A 497 -1.26 -8.59 -21.50
N CYS A 498 -0.34 -9.33 -22.10
CA CYS A 498 -0.54 -9.97 -23.41
C CYS A 498 -1.75 -10.93 -23.41
N ASN A 499 -1.90 -11.74 -22.36
CA ASN A 499 -3.02 -12.66 -22.21
C ASN A 499 -4.35 -11.90 -22.01
N ALA A 500 -4.35 -10.75 -21.35
CA ALA A 500 -5.55 -9.92 -21.19
C ALA A 500 -5.96 -9.29 -22.53
N ILE A 501 -5.02 -8.78 -23.31
CA ILE A 501 -5.26 -8.27 -24.69
C ILE A 501 -5.84 -9.39 -25.58
N ARG A 502 -5.25 -10.59 -25.53
CA ARG A 502 -5.72 -11.75 -26.32
C ARG A 502 -7.14 -12.17 -25.94
N ARG A 503 -7.51 -12.10 -24.65
CA ARG A 503 -8.89 -12.37 -24.19
C ARG A 503 -9.88 -11.35 -24.72
N LEU A 504 -9.52 -10.06 -24.70
CA LEU A 504 -10.36 -9.00 -25.26
C LEU A 504 -10.58 -9.19 -26.76
N ALA A 505 -9.54 -9.52 -27.52
CA ALA A 505 -9.64 -9.77 -28.97
C ALA A 505 -10.51 -11.00 -29.31
N ARG A 506 -10.62 -11.98 -28.40
CA ARG A 506 -11.49 -13.17 -28.59
C ARG A 506 -12.94 -12.92 -28.17
N ALA A 507 -13.18 -11.92 -27.34
CA ALA A 507 -14.51 -11.57 -26.84
C ALA A 507 -15.25 -10.58 -27.74
N ARG A 508 -14.59 -10.08 -28.78
CA ARG A 508 -15.13 -9.27 -29.87
C ARG A 508 -15.30 -10.10 -31.13
#